data_9c21db49b9186e2fb9b16e3c3cd68719
#
_entry.id   9c21db49b9186e2fb9b16e3c3cd68719
#
_cell.length_a   1.000
_cell.length_b   1.000
_cell.length_c   1.000
_cell.angle_alpha   90.00
_cell.angle_beta   90.00
_cell.angle_gamma   90.00
#
_symmetry.space_group_name_H-M   'P 1'
#
loop_
_entity.id
_entity.type
_entity.pdbx_description
1 polymer ?
#
loop_
_entity_poly.entity_id
_entity_poly.type
_entity_poly.pdbx_seq_one_letter_code
_entity_poly.pdbx_strand_id
1 'polypeptide(L)'
;GGADGPTAIFTTIKLAPHLLGPIAIAAYSYMALVPVIIPLVVKLWCTKKELSINMKEQEKKYPSKTEIKNLRVLKILFPIVVTTVVALFVPSAVPLIGMLMFGNLVKEIGSDTSRLFDAASNSIMNAATIFLGLSVGATMTTEAFLNWTTIGIVIGGFLAFALSISGGILFVKIFNLFTKKKINPLIGACGLSAVPMASRVANEIALKYDPKNHVLQYCMASNISGVIGSAVAAGVLISFLG
;
A
#
# COMPACT_ATOMS: atom_id res chain seq x y z
N GLY A 1 4.81 0.31 6.64
CA GLY A 1 4.11 -0.32 5.60
C GLY A 1 4.67 -1.67 5.19
N GLY A 2 4.01 -2.76 5.57
CA GLY A 2 4.39 -4.07 5.09
C GLY A 2 4.19 -4.18 3.57
N ALA A 3 5.06 -4.92 2.89
CA ALA A 3 4.99 -5.24 1.46
C ALA A 3 5.06 -4.05 0.49
N ASP A 4 5.88 -3.07 0.79
CA ASP A 4 6.20 -1.97 -0.12
C ASP A 4 7.62 -2.16 -0.68
N GLY A 5 7.73 -2.84 -1.83
CA GLY A 5 9.01 -3.13 -2.48
C GLY A 5 9.81 -1.86 -2.81
N PRO A 6 9.26 -0.89 -3.53
CA PRO A 6 9.96 0.35 -3.86
C PRO A 6 10.46 1.13 -2.64
N THR A 7 9.64 1.26 -1.59
CA THR A 7 10.02 1.94 -0.35
C THR A 7 11.11 1.17 0.41
N ALA A 8 11.01 -0.17 0.47
CA ALA A 8 12.05 -1.00 1.08
C ALA A 8 13.39 -0.86 0.34
N ILE A 9 13.39 -0.87 -1.00
CA ILE A 9 14.59 -0.66 -1.81
C ILE A 9 15.17 0.73 -1.57
N PHE A 10 14.35 1.79 -1.61
CA PHE A 10 14.79 3.16 -1.36
C PHE A 10 15.46 3.32 0.02
N THR A 11 14.82 2.77 1.05
CA THR A 11 15.33 2.79 2.42
C THR A 11 16.65 2.03 2.52
N THR A 12 16.73 0.86 1.88
CA THR A 12 17.93 0.02 1.90
C THR A 12 19.12 0.70 1.19
N ILE A 13 18.90 1.33 0.05
CA ILE A 13 19.95 2.09 -0.65
C ILE A 13 20.52 3.19 0.25
N LYS A 14 19.71 3.81 1.08
CA LYS A 14 20.13 4.89 1.97
C LYS A 14 20.82 4.39 3.26
N LEU A 15 20.29 3.34 3.89
CA LEU A 15 20.71 2.91 5.22
C LEU A 15 21.64 1.68 5.21
N ALA A 16 21.47 0.76 4.26
CA ALA A 16 22.20 -0.50 4.23
C ALA A 16 22.39 -1.03 2.80
N PRO A 17 23.19 -0.35 1.93
CA PRO A 17 23.32 -0.72 0.51
C PRO A 17 23.78 -2.16 0.29
N HIS A 18 24.58 -2.72 1.22
CA HIS A 18 25.08 -4.10 1.18
C HIS A 18 23.96 -5.16 1.32
N LEU A 19 22.77 -4.80 1.83
CA LEU A 19 21.63 -5.68 1.98
C LEU A 19 20.61 -5.54 0.83
N LEU A 20 20.92 -4.77 -0.21
CA LEU A 20 19.98 -4.46 -1.28
C LEU A 20 19.44 -5.73 -1.97
N GLY A 21 20.30 -6.66 -2.33
CA GLY A 21 19.93 -7.93 -2.98
C GLY A 21 18.96 -8.74 -2.12
N PRO A 22 19.37 -9.15 -0.91
CA PRO A 22 18.51 -9.89 0.02
C PRO A 22 17.16 -9.21 0.31
N ILE A 23 17.14 -7.90 0.53
CA ILE A 23 15.92 -7.18 0.84
C ILE A 23 14.99 -7.07 -0.38
N ALA A 24 15.54 -6.84 -1.57
CA ALA A 24 14.74 -6.80 -2.80
C ALA A 24 14.08 -8.16 -3.07
N ILE A 25 14.84 -9.25 -2.93
CA ILE A 25 14.31 -10.62 -3.08
C ILE A 25 13.16 -10.87 -2.08
N ALA A 26 13.41 -10.57 -0.80
CA ALA A 26 12.40 -10.75 0.24
C ALA A 26 11.14 -9.92 -0.07
N ALA A 27 11.28 -8.62 -0.37
CA ALA A 27 10.19 -7.71 -0.63
C ALA A 27 9.29 -8.18 -1.79
N TYR A 28 9.86 -8.62 -2.89
CA TYR A 28 9.08 -9.12 -4.03
C TYR A 28 8.53 -10.53 -3.80
N SER A 29 9.23 -11.38 -3.04
CA SER A 29 8.76 -12.73 -2.72
C SER A 29 7.48 -12.68 -1.88
N TYR A 30 7.43 -11.89 -0.81
CA TYR A 30 6.22 -11.84 -0.01
C TYR A 30 5.10 -11.00 -0.67
N MET A 31 5.39 -10.10 -1.60
CA MET A 31 4.35 -9.51 -2.44
C MET A 31 3.62 -10.59 -3.27
N ALA A 32 4.35 -11.56 -3.83
CA ALA A 32 3.75 -12.68 -4.54
C ALA A 32 2.92 -13.59 -3.62
N LEU A 33 3.21 -13.63 -2.32
CA LEU A 33 2.49 -14.41 -1.33
C LEU A 33 1.23 -13.72 -0.77
N VAL A 34 0.93 -12.49 -1.16
CA VAL A 34 -0.29 -11.74 -0.74
C VAL A 34 -1.57 -12.58 -0.85
N PRO A 35 -1.84 -13.29 -1.98
CA PRO A 35 -3.04 -14.11 -2.12
C PRO A 35 -3.14 -15.27 -1.11
N VAL A 36 -2.04 -15.67 -0.51
CA VAL A 36 -1.97 -16.75 0.49
C VAL A 36 -2.08 -16.16 1.91
N ILE A 37 -1.31 -15.10 2.19
CA ILE A 37 -1.20 -14.53 3.53
C ILE A 37 -2.51 -13.85 3.97
N ILE A 38 -3.12 -13.04 3.10
CA ILE A 38 -4.36 -12.33 3.45
C ILE A 38 -5.48 -13.29 3.86
N PRO A 39 -5.83 -14.35 3.08
CA PRO A 39 -6.87 -15.27 3.50
C PRO A 39 -6.58 -15.98 4.82
N LEU A 40 -5.31 -16.35 5.09
CA LEU A 40 -4.91 -16.99 6.34
C LEU A 40 -5.13 -16.06 7.54
N VAL A 41 -4.65 -14.82 7.46
CA VAL A 41 -4.79 -13.84 8.54
C VAL A 41 -6.25 -13.44 8.73
N VAL A 42 -7.01 -13.25 7.64
CA VAL A 42 -8.44 -12.94 7.70
C VAL A 42 -9.23 -14.07 8.36
N LYS A 43 -8.92 -15.33 8.03
CA LYS A 43 -9.57 -16.49 8.66
C LYS A 43 -9.27 -16.57 10.16
N LEU A 44 -8.10 -16.13 10.60
CA LEU A 44 -7.70 -16.12 12.00
C LEU A 44 -8.45 -15.04 12.80
N TRP A 45 -8.59 -13.84 12.23
CA TRP A 45 -9.06 -12.68 12.94
C TRP A 45 -10.55 -12.32 12.70
N CYS A 46 -11.14 -12.73 11.58
CA CYS A 46 -12.48 -12.27 11.18
C CYS A 46 -13.52 -13.38 11.29
N THR A 47 -14.71 -13.02 11.74
CA THR A 47 -15.89 -13.88 11.74
C THR A 47 -16.66 -13.75 10.41
N LYS A 48 -17.43 -14.79 10.04
CA LYS A 48 -18.30 -14.76 8.85
C LYS A 48 -19.24 -13.55 8.83
N LYS A 49 -19.77 -13.18 10.00
CA LYS A 49 -20.68 -12.03 10.16
C LYS A 49 -20.00 -10.70 9.84
N GLU A 50 -18.73 -10.53 10.23
CA GLU A 50 -17.95 -9.33 9.94
C GLU A 50 -17.58 -9.24 8.45
N LEU A 51 -17.27 -10.37 7.83
CA LEU A 51 -16.93 -10.43 6.40
C LEU A 51 -18.14 -10.17 5.49
N SER A 52 -19.35 -10.41 5.98
CA SER A 52 -20.60 -10.13 5.27
C SER A 52 -21.09 -8.68 5.41
N ILE A 53 -20.34 -7.79 6.11
CA ILE A 53 -20.72 -6.38 6.21
C ILE A 53 -20.64 -5.75 4.81
N ASN A 54 -21.82 -5.40 4.26
CA ASN A 54 -21.93 -4.81 2.93
C ASN A 54 -21.74 -3.28 3.00
N MET A 55 -20.68 -2.79 2.36
CA MET A 55 -20.31 -1.37 2.43
C MET A 55 -21.31 -0.46 1.75
N LYS A 56 -21.93 -0.88 0.64
CA LYS A 56 -22.97 -0.10 -0.05
C LYS A 56 -24.22 0.05 0.79
N GLU A 57 -24.61 -0.99 1.53
CA GLU A 57 -25.74 -0.92 2.47
C GLU A 57 -25.43 0.00 3.65
N GLN A 58 -24.18 -0.06 4.16
CA GLN A 58 -23.74 0.84 5.23
C GLN A 58 -23.76 2.30 4.77
N GLU A 59 -23.39 2.60 3.53
CA GLU A 59 -23.46 3.96 2.97
C GLU A 59 -24.88 4.45 2.78
N LYS A 60 -25.80 3.59 2.33
CA LYS A 60 -27.22 3.93 2.22
C LYS A 60 -27.84 4.20 3.59
N LYS A 61 -27.50 3.40 4.60
CA LYS A 61 -28.01 3.53 5.97
C LYS A 61 -27.44 4.74 6.71
N TYR A 62 -26.19 5.07 6.42
CA TYR A 62 -25.45 6.17 7.06
C TYR A 62 -24.79 7.04 5.98
N PRO A 63 -25.57 7.84 5.22
CA PRO A 63 -25.02 8.69 4.16
C PRO A 63 -24.10 9.75 4.73
N SER A 64 -23.07 10.12 3.94
CA SER A 64 -22.21 11.24 4.30
C SER A 64 -23.02 12.54 4.26
N LYS A 65 -22.87 13.35 5.30
CA LYS A 65 -23.51 14.68 5.37
C LYS A 65 -22.71 15.76 4.65
N THR A 66 -21.48 15.44 4.24
CA THR A 66 -20.57 16.41 3.63
C THR A 66 -20.70 16.34 2.10
N GLU A 67 -21.32 17.34 1.52
CA GLU A 67 -21.31 17.57 0.06
C GLU A 67 -20.05 18.35 -0.32
N ILE A 68 -19.22 17.73 -1.15
CA ILE A 68 -18.02 18.38 -1.68
C ILE A 68 -18.43 19.18 -2.91
N LYS A 69 -18.57 20.49 -2.77
CA LYS A 69 -19.00 21.38 -3.86
C LYS A 69 -18.07 21.37 -5.08
N ASN A 70 -16.76 21.30 -4.88
CA ASN A 70 -15.74 21.36 -5.93
C ASN A 70 -14.75 20.20 -5.84
N LEU A 71 -15.18 19.01 -6.24
CA LEU A 71 -14.35 17.80 -6.17
C LEU A 71 -13.05 17.92 -7.01
N ARG A 72 -13.10 18.59 -8.17
CA ARG A 72 -11.93 18.80 -9.04
C ARG A 72 -10.84 19.62 -8.34
N VAL A 73 -11.22 20.72 -7.71
CA VAL A 73 -10.28 21.58 -6.97
C VAL A 73 -9.65 20.81 -5.80
N LEU A 74 -10.46 20.06 -5.06
CA LEU A 74 -9.96 19.25 -3.95
C LEU A 74 -8.94 18.20 -4.43
N LYS A 75 -9.19 17.53 -5.55
CA LYS A 75 -8.29 16.53 -6.11
C LYS A 75 -6.96 17.12 -6.59
N ILE A 76 -6.96 18.34 -7.12
CA ILE A 76 -5.73 19.06 -7.52
C ILE A 76 -4.97 19.59 -6.31
N LEU A 77 -5.67 20.10 -5.29
CA LEU A 77 -5.04 20.62 -4.07
C LEU A 77 -4.46 19.51 -3.17
N PHE A 78 -5.11 18.35 -3.13
CA PHE A 78 -4.69 17.24 -2.28
C PHE A 78 -3.20 16.88 -2.43
N PRO A 79 -2.66 16.59 -3.62
CA PRO A 79 -1.26 16.25 -3.78
C PRO A 79 -0.31 17.39 -3.39
N ILE A 80 -0.69 18.63 -3.64
CA ILE A 80 0.11 19.81 -3.26
C ILE A 80 0.19 19.92 -1.73
N VAL A 81 -0.96 19.85 -1.06
CA VAL A 81 -1.03 19.94 0.41
C VAL A 81 -0.27 18.79 1.06
N VAL A 82 -0.48 17.55 0.62
CA VAL A 82 0.19 16.38 1.18
C VAL A 82 1.71 16.50 1.01
N THR A 83 2.19 16.86 -0.18
CA THR A 83 3.64 17.04 -0.41
C THR A 83 4.21 18.14 0.47
N THR A 84 3.53 19.28 0.59
CA THR A 84 3.98 20.40 1.43
C THR A 84 4.04 20.00 2.91
N VAL A 85 3.00 19.34 3.43
CA VAL A 85 2.98 18.87 4.82
C VAL A 85 4.12 17.87 5.08
N VAL A 86 4.29 16.89 4.18
CA VAL A 86 5.38 15.90 4.32
C VAL A 86 6.75 16.57 4.25
N ALA A 87 6.94 17.53 3.34
CA ALA A 87 8.20 18.26 3.21
C ALA A 87 8.58 19.03 4.48
N LEU A 88 7.59 19.56 5.19
CA LEU A 88 7.80 20.30 6.43
C LEU A 88 8.15 19.39 7.63
N PHE A 89 7.50 18.22 7.73
CA PHE A 89 7.65 17.34 8.89
C PHE A 89 8.64 16.19 8.68
N VAL A 90 8.74 15.65 7.45
CA VAL A 90 9.57 14.49 7.12
C VAL A 90 10.27 14.70 5.76
N PRO A 91 11.26 15.60 5.66
CA PRO A 91 11.92 15.94 4.38
C PRO A 91 12.48 14.73 3.65
N SER A 92 12.99 13.73 4.36
CA SER A 92 13.56 12.50 3.78
C SER A 92 12.52 11.63 3.04
N ALA A 93 11.22 11.82 3.27
CA ALA A 93 10.14 11.13 2.56
C ALA A 93 9.76 11.83 1.24
N VAL A 94 10.21 13.06 1.01
CA VAL A 94 9.81 13.88 -0.16
C VAL A 94 10.08 13.18 -1.50
N PRO A 95 11.21 12.49 -1.74
CA PRO A 95 11.42 11.80 -3.01
C PRO A 95 10.33 10.77 -3.33
N LEU A 96 9.86 10.02 -2.34
CA LEU A 96 8.81 9.00 -2.50
C LEU A 96 7.43 9.64 -2.62
N ILE A 97 7.04 10.45 -1.63
CA ILE A 97 5.72 11.09 -1.58
C ILE A 97 5.57 12.13 -2.68
N GLY A 98 6.61 12.92 -2.95
CA GLY A 98 6.57 13.95 -3.99
C GLY A 98 6.32 13.36 -5.37
N MET A 99 6.99 12.26 -5.74
CA MET A 99 6.76 11.59 -7.03
C MET A 99 5.38 10.93 -7.11
N LEU A 100 4.89 10.32 -6.02
CA LEU A 100 3.53 9.79 -5.95
C LEU A 100 2.49 10.91 -6.14
N MET A 101 2.66 12.01 -5.43
CA MET A 101 1.76 13.16 -5.49
C MET A 101 1.86 13.91 -6.82
N PHE A 102 3.06 14.00 -7.40
CA PHE A 102 3.26 14.55 -8.74
C PHE A 102 2.50 13.74 -9.79
N GLY A 103 2.60 12.42 -9.77
CA GLY A 103 1.83 11.55 -10.67
C GLY A 103 0.32 11.72 -10.51
N ASN A 104 -0.16 11.87 -9.25
CA ASN A 104 -1.55 12.15 -8.97
C ASN A 104 -1.97 13.52 -9.53
N LEU A 105 -1.16 14.56 -9.33
CA LEU A 105 -1.42 15.91 -9.84
C LEU A 105 -1.52 15.92 -11.37
N VAL A 106 -0.56 15.31 -12.06
CA VAL A 106 -0.56 15.18 -13.52
C VAL A 106 -1.83 14.50 -14.02
N LYS A 107 -2.31 13.48 -13.33
CA LYS A 107 -3.57 12.78 -13.65
C LYS A 107 -4.80 13.69 -13.46
N GLU A 108 -4.88 14.42 -12.35
CA GLU A 108 -6.08 15.20 -12.00
C GLU A 108 -6.19 16.53 -12.74
N ILE A 109 -5.11 17.07 -13.30
CA ILE A 109 -5.15 18.23 -14.22
C ILE A 109 -5.95 17.88 -15.48
N GLY A 110 -5.80 16.65 -15.99
CA GLY A 110 -6.67 16.10 -17.02
C GLY A 110 -6.15 16.26 -18.44
N SER A 111 -6.95 16.87 -19.37
CA SER A 111 -6.67 16.90 -20.82
C SER A 111 -5.31 17.50 -21.17
N ASP A 112 -4.89 18.56 -20.47
CA ASP A 112 -3.67 19.31 -20.81
C ASP A 112 -2.39 18.51 -20.49
N THR A 113 -2.48 17.56 -19.58
CA THR A 113 -1.37 16.68 -19.16
C THR A 113 -1.56 15.22 -19.55
N SER A 114 -2.58 14.90 -20.34
CA SER A 114 -2.91 13.50 -20.71
C SER A 114 -1.76 12.77 -21.38
N ARG A 115 -1.03 13.41 -22.29
CA ARG A 115 0.15 12.85 -22.96
C ARG A 115 1.28 12.56 -21.96
N LEU A 116 1.50 13.45 -21.00
CA LEU A 116 2.52 13.27 -19.96
C LEU A 116 2.13 12.13 -19.03
N PHE A 117 0.85 12.06 -18.64
CA PHE A 117 0.33 10.96 -17.83
C PHE A 117 0.47 9.61 -18.55
N ASP A 118 0.13 9.54 -19.82
CA ASP A 118 0.26 8.32 -20.64
C ASP A 118 1.72 7.88 -20.76
N ALA A 119 2.63 8.78 -21.06
CA ALA A 119 4.06 8.49 -21.14
C ALA A 119 4.61 7.99 -19.80
N ALA A 120 4.24 8.62 -18.69
CA ALA A 120 4.70 8.24 -17.36
C ALA A 120 4.13 6.88 -16.92
N SER A 121 2.85 6.63 -17.14
CA SER A 121 2.17 5.40 -16.70
C SER A 121 2.43 4.18 -17.58
N ASN A 122 2.91 4.36 -18.80
CA ASN A 122 3.20 3.27 -19.73
C ASN A 122 4.70 3.21 -20.08
N SER A 123 5.20 4.11 -20.91
CA SER A 123 6.56 3.99 -21.48
C SER A 123 7.65 4.11 -20.41
N ILE A 124 7.60 5.14 -19.57
CA ILE A 124 8.60 5.37 -18.53
C ILE A 124 8.52 4.29 -17.46
N MET A 125 7.30 3.93 -17.04
CA MET A 125 7.09 2.87 -16.04
C MET A 125 7.62 1.52 -16.53
N ASN A 126 7.36 1.15 -17.80
CA ASN A 126 7.86 -0.11 -18.36
C ASN A 126 9.39 -0.12 -18.45
N ALA A 127 10.01 0.97 -18.93
CA ALA A 127 11.45 1.09 -18.97
C ALA A 127 12.08 1.00 -17.56
N ALA A 128 11.52 1.75 -16.59
CA ALA A 128 11.98 1.70 -15.20
C ALA A 128 11.85 0.30 -14.60
N THR A 129 10.75 -0.42 -14.90
CA THR A 129 10.54 -1.80 -14.45
C THR A 129 11.59 -2.75 -15.01
N ILE A 130 11.93 -2.64 -16.29
CA ILE A 130 12.97 -3.45 -16.93
C ILE A 130 14.34 -3.19 -16.28
N PHE A 131 14.74 -1.92 -16.15
CA PHE A 131 16.02 -1.57 -15.52
C PHE A 131 16.08 -1.99 -14.05
N LEU A 132 15.01 -1.79 -13.30
CA LEU A 132 14.92 -2.26 -11.92
C LEU A 132 15.06 -3.78 -11.84
N GLY A 133 14.33 -4.53 -12.67
CA GLY A 133 14.41 -5.98 -12.70
C GLY A 133 15.81 -6.49 -13.05
N LEU A 134 16.47 -5.90 -14.04
CA LEU A 134 17.85 -6.25 -14.41
C LEU A 134 18.83 -5.90 -13.29
N SER A 135 18.72 -4.72 -12.69
CA SER A 135 19.61 -4.28 -11.61
C SER A 135 19.48 -5.16 -10.37
N VAL A 136 18.24 -5.45 -9.95
CA VAL A 136 17.97 -6.35 -8.82
C VAL A 136 18.42 -7.77 -9.14
N GLY A 137 18.11 -8.28 -10.35
CA GLY A 137 18.56 -9.59 -10.80
C GLY A 137 20.08 -9.75 -10.79
N ALA A 138 20.82 -8.72 -11.17
CA ALA A 138 22.29 -8.73 -11.15
C ALA A 138 22.87 -8.82 -9.72
N THR A 139 22.12 -8.45 -8.68
CA THR A 139 22.53 -8.60 -7.27
C THR A 139 22.24 -10.00 -6.69
N MET A 140 21.51 -10.84 -7.42
CA MET A 140 21.13 -12.19 -6.99
C MET A 140 22.25 -13.18 -7.24
N THR A 141 23.22 -13.26 -6.33
CA THR A 141 24.25 -14.30 -6.35
C THR A 141 23.87 -15.45 -5.42
N THR A 142 24.40 -16.65 -5.65
CA THR A 142 24.15 -17.82 -4.80
C THR A 142 24.56 -17.56 -3.33
N GLU A 143 25.66 -16.86 -3.12
CA GLU A 143 26.14 -16.49 -1.79
C GLU A 143 25.23 -15.50 -1.07
N ALA A 144 24.68 -14.54 -1.80
CA ALA A 144 23.71 -13.58 -1.26
C ALA A 144 22.35 -14.24 -0.92
N PHE A 145 21.97 -15.30 -1.69
CA PHE A 145 20.67 -15.96 -1.51
C PHE A 145 20.68 -16.99 -0.38
N LEU A 146 21.72 -17.82 -0.28
CA LEU A 146 21.87 -18.91 0.70
C LEU A 146 22.61 -18.49 1.95
N ASN A 147 22.30 -17.33 2.49
CA ASN A 147 22.87 -16.81 3.72
C ASN A 147 21.81 -16.77 4.84
N TRP A 148 22.21 -17.05 6.07
CA TRP A 148 21.32 -16.94 7.25
C TRP A 148 20.70 -15.56 7.39
N THR A 149 21.39 -14.50 7.03
CA THR A 149 20.88 -13.13 7.00
C THR A 149 19.70 -12.99 6.05
N THR A 150 19.81 -13.53 4.84
CA THR A 150 18.73 -13.48 3.82
C THR A 150 17.51 -14.28 4.26
N ILE A 151 17.72 -15.48 4.82
CA ILE A 151 16.64 -16.30 5.39
C ILE A 151 15.94 -15.54 6.51
N GLY A 152 16.70 -14.92 7.42
CA GLY A 152 16.16 -14.09 8.49
C GLY A 152 15.35 -12.91 7.98
N ILE A 153 15.81 -12.23 6.93
CA ILE A 153 15.08 -11.11 6.27
C ILE A 153 13.77 -11.59 5.65
N VAL A 154 13.78 -12.74 4.97
CA VAL A 154 12.56 -13.31 4.35
C VAL A 154 11.54 -13.69 5.43
N ILE A 155 11.95 -14.40 6.47
CA ILE A 155 11.05 -14.80 7.58
C ILE A 155 10.55 -13.55 8.31
N GLY A 156 11.42 -12.61 8.64
CA GLY A 156 11.06 -11.35 9.29
C GLY A 156 10.10 -10.52 8.47
N GLY A 157 10.30 -10.43 7.15
CA GLY A 157 9.41 -9.75 6.22
C GLY A 157 8.03 -10.39 6.16
N PHE A 158 7.97 -11.73 6.11
CA PHE A 158 6.70 -12.47 6.15
C PHE A 158 5.92 -12.21 7.45
N LEU A 159 6.59 -12.27 8.60
CA LEU A 159 5.98 -11.97 9.90
C LEU A 159 5.51 -10.51 9.97
N ALA A 160 6.34 -9.56 9.56
CA ALA A 160 5.99 -8.15 9.53
C ALA A 160 4.74 -7.89 8.66
N PHE A 161 4.65 -8.59 7.52
CA PHE A 161 3.50 -8.51 6.63
C PHE A 161 2.22 -9.06 7.28
N ALA A 162 2.29 -10.23 7.90
CA ALA A 162 1.16 -10.82 8.62
C ALA A 162 0.71 -9.95 9.80
N LEU A 163 1.65 -9.36 10.54
CA LEU A 163 1.37 -8.41 11.63
C LEU A 163 0.71 -7.13 11.11
N SER A 164 1.16 -6.60 9.97
CA SER A 164 0.57 -5.41 9.34
C SER A 164 -0.90 -5.64 8.97
N ILE A 165 -1.21 -6.77 8.33
CA ILE A 165 -2.59 -7.16 8.02
C ILE A 165 -3.43 -7.31 9.29
N SER A 166 -2.89 -7.99 10.29
CA SER A 166 -3.55 -8.20 11.60
C SER A 166 -3.85 -6.87 12.27
N GLY A 167 -2.88 -5.97 12.31
CA GLY A 167 -3.04 -4.62 12.86
C GLY A 167 -4.14 -3.81 12.16
N GLY A 168 -4.18 -3.85 10.83
CA GLY A 168 -5.24 -3.19 10.05
C GLY A 168 -6.64 -3.74 10.33
N ILE A 169 -6.77 -5.08 10.43
CA ILE A 169 -8.03 -5.72 10.80
C ILE A 169 -8.44 -5.31 12.21
N LEU A 170 -7.54 -5.41 13.18
CA LEU A 170 -7.80 -5.06 14.57
C LEU A 170 -8.19 -3.59 14.72
N PHE A 171 -7.50 -2.69 14.02
CA PHE A 171 -7.85 -1.27 14.01
C PHE A 171 -9.30 -1.05 13.56
N VAL A 172 -9.73 -1.66 12.46
CA VAL A 172 -11.12 -1.57 11.99
C VAL A 172 -12.10 -2.18 12.97
N LYS A 173 -11.75 -3.30 13.62
CA LYS A 173 -12.61 -3.93 14.65
C LYS A 173 -12.77 -3.00 15.85
N ILE A 174 -11.69 -2.40 16.34
CA ILE A 174 -11.73 -1.42 17.44
C ILE A 174 -12.57 -0.21 17.03
N PHE A 175 -12.34 0.35 15.83
CA PHE A 175 -13.10 1.46 15.30
C PHE A 175 -14.59 1.13 15.22
N ASN A 176 -14.94 -0.10 14.82
CA ASN A 176 -16.31 -0.58 14.79
C ASN A 176 -16.98 -0.65 16.17
N LEU A 177 -16.24 -0.71 17.27
CA LEU A 177 -16.85 -0.65 18.63
C LEU A 177 -17.45 0.73 18.91
N PHE A 178 -16.80 1.78 18.42
CA PHE A 178 -17.17 3.17 18.69
C PHE A 178 -18.11 3.79 17.66
N THR A 179 -18.30 3.14 16.49
CA THR A 179 -19.09 3.71 15.39
C THR A 179 -20.37 2.92 15.10
N LYS A 180 -21.45 3.64 14.74
CA LYS A 180 -22.71 3.03 14.27
C LYS A 180 -22.58 2.51 12.83
N LYS A 181 -21.86 3.22 11.97
CA LYS A 181 -21.52 2.79 10.60
C LYS A 181 -20.40 1.76 10.67
N LYS A 182 -20.73 0.50 10.49
CA LYS A 182 -19.72 -0.58 10.54
C LYS A 182 -18.93 -0.64 9.24
N ILE A 183 -17.63 -0.86 9.38
CA ILE A 183 -16.69 -1.02 8.25
C ILE A 183 -16.32 -2.50 8.15
N ASN A 184 -16.25 -3.04 6.93
CA ASN A 184 -15.81 -4.40 6.72
C ASN A 184 -14.30 -4.52 7.07
N PRO A 185 -13.89 -5.45 7.95
CA PRO A 185 -12.49 -5.62 8.34
C PRO A 185 -11.51 -5.89 7.20
N LEU A 186 -12.00 -6.40 6.06
CA LEU A 186 -11.18 -6.58 4.85
C LEU A 186 -10.58 -5.26 4.34
N ILE A 187 -11.23 -4.13 4.58
CA ILE A 187 -10.70 -2.81 4.23
C ILE A 187 -9.46 -2.51 5.06
N GLY A 188 -9.47 -2.86 6.35
CA GLY A 188 -8.30 -2.75 7.22
C GLY A 188 -7.17 -3.70 6.81
N ALA A 189 -7.49 -4.93 6.41
CA ALA A 189 -6.52 -5.88 5.88
C ALA A 189 -5.76 -5.34 4.67
N CYS A 190 -6.35 -4.40 3.93
CA CYS A 190 -5.74 -3.74 2.78
C CYS A 190 -4.96 -2.46 3.10
N GLY A 191 -4.80 -2.09 4.38
CA GLY A 191 -4.03 -0.92 4.82
C GLY A 191 -2.51 -1.06 4.66
N LEU A 192 -2.07 -1.83 3.69
CA LEU A 192 -0.68 -2.08 3.30
C LEU A 192 -0.48 -1.68 1.84
N SER A 193 0.75 -1.48 1.42
CA SER A 193 1.08 -0.92 0.10
C SER A 193 1.13 -1.92 -1.06
N ALA A 194 0.61 -3.14 -0.92
CA ALA A 194 0.51 -4.12 -2.01
C ALA A 194 -0.66 -3.81 -2.97
N VAL A 195 -0.57 -2.69 -3.66
CA VAL A 195 -1.58 -2.17 -4.60
C VAL A 195 -1.36 -2.80 -5.98
N PRO A 196 -2.39 -3.25 -6.67
CA PRO A 196 -3.81 -3.45 -6.30
C PRO A 196 -4.11 -4.87 -5.79
N MET A 197 -3.08 -5.69 -5.55
CA MET A 197 -3.23 -7.13 -5.31
C MET A 197 -4.02 -7.43 -4.05
N ALA A 198 -3.69 -6.77 -2.93
CA ALA A 198 -4.41 -6.95 -1.67
C ALA A 198 -5.90 -6.63 -1.80
N SER A 199 -6.24 -5.57 -2.52
CA SER A 199 -7.63 -5.15 -2.73
C SER A 199 -8.42 -6.16 -3.56
N ARG A 200 -7.79 -6.79 -4.56
CA ARG A 200 -8.43 -7.86 -5.36
C ARG A 200 -8.70 -9.09 -4.52
N VAL A 201 -7.71 -9.55 -3.75
CA VAL A 201 -7.86 -10.69 -2.85
C VAL A 201 -8.94 -10.44 -1.79
N ALA A 202 -8.95 -9.26 -1.18
CA ALA A 202 -9.99 -8.89 -0.21
C ALA A 202 -11.39 -8.87 -0.85
N ASN A 203 -11.51 -8.35 -2.07
CA ASN A 203 -12.78 -8.36 -2.81
C ASN A 203 -13.26 -9.78 -3.13
N GLU A 204 -12.37 -10.68 -3.54
CA GLU A 204 -12.69 -12.09 -3.75
C GLU A 204 -13.16 -12.77 -2.47
N ILE A 205 -12.53 -12.46 -1.33
CA ILE A 205 -12.96 -12.98 -0.02
C ILE A 205 -14.36 -12.45 0.31
N ALA A 206 -14.62 -11.15 0.16
CA ALA A 206 -15.94 -10.57 0.45
C ALA A 206 -17.05 -11.22 -0.38
N LEU A 207 -16.81 -11.42 -1.69
CA LEU A 207 -17.77 -12.05 -2.60
C LEU A 207 -18.09 -13.51 -2.25
N LYS A 208 -17.21 -14.23 -1.57
CA LYS A 208 -17.49 -15.60 -1.08
C LYS A 208 -18.52 -15.61 0.05
N TYR A 209 -18.65 -14.53 0.82
CA TYR A 209 -19.59 -14.42 1.93
C TYR A 209 -20.88 -13.68 1.58
N ASP A 210 -20.80 -12.70 0.68
CA ASP A 210 -21.93 -11.97 0.10
C ASP A 210 -21.61 -11.59 -1.35
N PRO A 211 -22.24 -12.24 -2.36
CA PRO A 211 -21.99 -11.98 -3.77
C PRO A 211 -22.26 -10.54 -4.25
N LYS A 212 -22.97 -9.75 -3.43
CA LYS A 212 -23.27 -8.34 -3.72
C LYS A 212 -22.30 -7.36 -3.04
N ASN A 213 -21.38 -7.87 -2.22
CA ASN A 213 -20.47 -7.05 -1.43
C ASN A 213 -19.15 -6.79 -2.17
N HIS A 214 -19.16 -5.82 -3.06
CA HIS A 214 -17.95 -5.37 -3.77
C HIS A 214 -17.18 -4.36 -2.92
N VAL A 215 -16.09 -4.79 -2.26
CA VAL A 215 -15.26 -3.94 -1.40
C VAL A 215 -14.03 -3.35 -2.10
N LEU A 216 -13.81 -3.65 -3.38
CA LEU A 216 -12.60 -3.31 -4.13
C LEU A 216 -12.22 -1.83 -4.01
N GLN A 217 -13.16 -0.91 -4.25
CA GLN A 217 -12.88 0.54 -4.22
C GLN A 217 -12.46 1.02 -2.82
N TYR A 218 -13.10 0.51 -1.78
CA TYR A 218 -12.76 0.84 -0.39
C TYR A 218 -11.39 0.30 0.00
N CYS A 219 -11.08 -0.92 -0.43
CA CYS A 219 -9.77 -1.54 -0.23
C CYS A 219 -8.67 -0.81 -1.01
N MET A 220 -8.93 -0.33 -2.23
CA MET A 220 -7.98 0.47 -3.00
C MET A 220 -7.64 1.79 -2.29
N ALA A 221 -8.62 2.47 -1.70
CA ALA A 221 -8.38 3.68 -0.92
C ALA A 221 -7.50 3.40 0.31
N SER A 222 -7.75 2.30 1.02
CA SER A 222 -6.91 1.84 2.13
C SER A 222 -5.49 1.49 1.70
N ASN A 223 -5.33 0.82 0.56
CA ASN A 223 -4.02 0.51 -0.04
C ASN A 223 -3.19 1.78 -0.31
N ILE A 224 -3.80 2.80 -0.94
CA ILE A 224 -3.11 4.06 -1.24
C ILE A 224 -2.66 4.76 0.06
N SER A 225 -3.50 4.73 1.10
CA SER A 225 -3.11 5.22 2.43
C SER A 225 -1.91 4.46 2.99
N GLY A 226 -1.83 3.14 2.76
CA GLY A 226 -0.68 2.30 3.11
C GLY A 226 0.60 2.72 2.40
N VAL A 227 0.54 3.07 1.11
CA VAL A 227 1.71 3.59 0.35
C VAL A 227 2.22 4.90 0.95
N ILE A 228 1.32 5.84 1.26
CA ILE A 228 1.70 7.11 1.89
C ILE A 228 2.32 6.84 3.27
N GLY A 229 1.69 5.98 4.08
CA GLY A 229 2.20 5.63 5.41
C GLY A 229 3.57 4.97 5.38
N SER A 230 3.82 4.04 4.45
CA SER A 230 5.13 3.40 4.30
C SER A 230 6.22 4.37 3.88
N ALA A 231 5.93 5.28 2.94
CA ALA A 231 6.88 6.27 2.48
C ALA A 231 7.24 7.29 3.59
N VAL A 232 6.26 7.72 4.39
CA VAL A 232 6.50 8.57 5.57
C VAL A 232 7.34 7.82 6.61
N ALA A 233 7.00 6.57 6.92
CA ALA A 233 7.76 5.74 7.86
C ALA A 233 9.22 5.55 7.41
N ALA A 234 9.45 5.31 6.12
CA ALA A 234 10.79 5.23 5.54
C ALA A 234 11.56 6.54 5.70
N GLY A 235 10.91 7.67 5.42
CA GLY A 235 11.52 8.99 5.62
C GLY A 235 11.91 9.25 7.07
N VAL A 236 11.05 8.87 8.02
CA VAL A 236 11.36 8.97 9.46
C VAL A 236 12.58 8.10 9.81
N LEU A 237 12.61 6.83 9.36
CA LEU A 237 13.75 5.95 9.59
C LEU A 237 15.05 6.51 9.01
N ILE A 238 15.01 7.04 7.78
CA ILE A 238 16.18 7.66 7.14
C ILE A 238 16.63 8.91 7.92
N SER A 239 15.70 9.69 8.47
CA SER A 239 16.05 10.89 9.25
C SER A 239 16.70 10.57 10.60
N PHE A 240 16.38 9.42 11.21
CA PHE A 240 16.93 9.03 12.51
C PHE A 240 18.17 8.14 12.42
N LEU A 241 18.33 7.36 11.36
CA LEU A 241 19.38 6.35 11.23
C LEU A 241 20.39 6.64 10.10
N GLY A 242 20.11 7.61 9.25
CA GLY A 242 20.96 8.05 8.14
C GLY A 242 21.56 9.42 8.40
#